data_8776f57b1fea0ef579e134dfc0f6427e
#
_entry.id   8776f57b1fea0ef579e134dfc0f6427e
#
_cell.length_a   1.000
_cell.length_b   1.000
_cell.length_c   1.000
_cell.angle_alpha   90.00
_cell.angle_beta   90.00
_cell.angle_gamma   90.00
#
_symmetry.space_group_name_H-M   'P 1'
#
loop_
_entity.id
_entity.type
_entity.pdbx_description
1 polymer ?
#
loop_
_entity_poly.entity_id
_entity_poly.type
_entity_poly.pdbx_seq_one_letter_code
_entity_poly.pdbx_strand_id
1 'polypeptide(L)'
;MADIIQWNVRGLRANFEELRLLCNQYNPQVVAVQECQLRKDEIINLTGFSGITKSSSGDNATEGVTLYIDKSVLFSEIKLNSDLQAVAVRVSAKKTLTVCNIYLPPSLDVNFSDLEHLIEQLPAPLEHRA
;
A
#
# COMPACT_ATOMS: atom_id res chain seq x y z
N MET A 1 -18.98 -2.37 -3.34
CA MET A 1 -17.67 -2.96 -3.63
C MET A 1 -16.61 -1.85 -3.65
N ALA A 2 -15.49 -2.04 -2.99
CA ALA A 2 -14.42 -1.05 -2.99
C ALA A 2 -13.62 -1.16 -4.28
N ASP A 3 -13.45 -0.05 -4.98
CA ASP A 3 -12.60 0.01 -6.16
C ASP A 3 -11.16 0.24 -5.73
N ILE A 4 -10.29 -0.64 -6.13
CA ILE A 4 -8.88 -0.62 -5.75
C ILE A 4 -8.02 -0.55 -6.99
N ILE A 5 -7.10 0.42 -7.02
CA ILE A 5 -6.05 0.48 -8.03
C ILE A 5 -4.76 -0.04 -7.41
N GLN A 6 -4.04 -0.87 -8.15
CA GLN A 6 -2.73 -1.36 -7.74
C GLN A 6 -1.74 -1.05 -8.87
N TRP A 7 -0.57 -0.52 -8.50
CA TRP A 7 0.44 -0.13 -9.49
C TRP A 7 1.85 -0.21 -8.90
N ASN A 8 2.72 -0.98 -9.56
CA ASN A 8 4.15 -0.93 -9.29
C ASN A 8 4.70 0.28 -10.05
N VAL A 9 4.86 1.38 -9.34
CA VAL A 9 5.02 2.70 -9.95
C VAL A 9 6.45 3.02 -10.37
N ARG A 10 7.43 2.30 -9.83
CA ARG A 10 8.86 2.51 -10.09
C ARG A 10 9.27 3.97 -9.92
N GLY A 11 8.98 4.50 -8.75
CA GLY A 11 9.24 5.89 -8.43
C GLY A 11 7.98 6.71 -8.40
N LEU A 12 7.46 6.92 -7.19
CA LEU A 12 6.20 7.64 -7.01
C LEU A 12 6.33 9.10 -7.42
N ARG A 13 7.44 9.75 -7.05
CA ARG A 13 7.65 11.16 -7.36
C ARG A 13 7.66 11.40 -8.87
N ALA A 14 8.37 10.56 -9.61
CA ALA A 14 8.51 10.70 -11.07
C ALA A 14 7.20 10.45 -11.80
N ASN A 15 6.32 9.61 -11.27
CA ASN A 15 5.10 9.16 -11.93
C ASN A 15 3.84 9.66 -11.23
N PHE A 16 3.97 10.66 -10.37
CA PHE A 16 2.87 11.12 -9.54
C PHE A 16 1.72 11.73 -10.34
N GLU A 17 2.03 12.50 -11.40
CA GLU A 17 0.99 13.09 -12.23
C GLU A 17 0.16 12.02 -12.93
N GLU A 18 0.80 10.96 -13.40
CA GLU A 18 0.08 9.85 -14.01
C GLU A 18 -0.84 9.16 -13.00
N LEU A 19 -0.37 9.01 -11.77
CA LEU A 19 -1.20 8.47 -10.70
C LEU A 19 -2.42 9.35 -10.45
N ARG A 20 -2.23 10.67 -10.40
CA ARG A 20 -3.34 11.61 -10.21
C ARG A 20 -4.37 11.49 -11.33
N LEU A 21 -3.92 11.35 -12.57
CA LEU A 21 -4.82 11.17 -13.71
C LEU A 21 -5.62 9.89 -13.61
N LEU A 22 -4.98 8.79 -13.19
CA LEU A 22 -5.68 7.53 -12.97
C LEU A 22 -6.74 7.65 -11.89
N CYS A 23 -6.41 8.33 -10.79
CA CYS A 23 -7.37 8.54 -9.71
C CYS A 23 -8.55 9.39 -10.15
N ASN A 24 -8.31 10.42 -10.97
CA ASN A 24 -9.39 11.23 -11.50
C ASN A 24 -10.29 10.47 -12.47
N GLN A 25 -9.70 9.54 -13.22
CA GLN A 25 -10.45 8.75 -14.20
C GLN A 25 -11.30 7.66 -13.54
N TYR A 26 -10.76 6.98 -12.53
CA TYR A 26 -11.40 5.79 -11.98
C TYR A 26 -12.02 5.99 -10.60
N ASN A 27 -11.75 7.09 -9.93
CA ASN A 27 -12.28 7.39 -8.59
C ASN A 27 -12.13 6.23 -7.61
N PRO A 28 -10.90 5.70 -7.40
CA PRO A 28 -10.72 4.56 -6.53
C PRO A 28 -10.93 4.92 -5.07
N GLN A 29 -11.34 3.97 -4.27
CA GLN A 29 -11.43 4.13 -2.82
C GLN A 29 -10.07 3.85 -2.16
N VAL A 30 -9.28 2.97 -2.76
CA VAL A 30 -7.95 2.62 -2.25
C VAL A 30 -6.98 2.54 -3.43
N VAL A 31 -5.77 3.06 -3.22
CA VAL A 31 -4.69 2.97 -4.20
C VAL A 31 -3.48 2.33 -3.53
N ALA A 32 -3.04 1.21 -4.07
CA ALA A 32 -1.88 0.48 -3.55
C ALA A 32 -0.71 0.63 -4.53
N VAL A 33 0.35 1.29 -4.11
CA VAL A 33 1.53 1.52 -4.95
C VAL A 33 2.76 0.85 -4.35
N GLN A 34 3.55 0.22 -5.21
CA GLN A 34 4.79 -0.44 -4.85
C GLN A 34 5.97 0.22 -5.56
N GLU A 35 7.18 -0.02 -5.07
CA GLU A 35 8.41 0.60 -5.55
C GLU A 35 8.31 2.12 -5.59
N CYS A 36 7.83 2.70 -4.49
CA CYS A 36 7.62 4.14 -4.39
C CYS A 36 8.93 4.93 -4.41
N GLN A 37 10.04 4.31 -4.01
CA GLN A 37 11.37 4.92 -3.98
C GLN A 37 11.40 6.19 -3.14
N LEU A 38 10.77 6.14 -1.99
CA LEU A 38 10.72 7.26 -1.07
C LEU A 38 11.82 7.13 -0.02
N ARG A 39 12.35 8.28 0.41
CA ARG A 39 13.29 8.33 1.51
C ARG A 39 12.58 8.00 2.81
N LYS A 40 13.36 7.65 3.84
CA LYS A 40 12.82 7.39 5.15
C LYS A 40 11.94 8.56 5.61
N ASP A 41 10.77 8.24 6.09
CA ASP A 41 9.77 9.18 6.60
C ASP A 41 9.24 10.18 5.56
N GLU A 42 9.56 9.97 4.29
CA GLU A 42 8.99 10.77 3.22
C GLU A 42 7.59 10.28 2.88
N ILE A 43 6.63 11.22 2.80
CA ILE A 43 5.25 10.93 2.38
C ILE A 43 4.90 11.92 1.28
N ILE A 44 4.39 11.41 0.15
CA ILE A 44 3.88 12.26 -0.91
C ILE A 44 2.36 12.34 -0.78
N ASN A 45 1.86 13.55 -0.58
CA ASN A 45 0.44 13.78 -0.38
C ASN A 45 -0.31 13.69 -1.70
N LEU A 46 -1.35 12.86 -1.74
CA LEU A 46 -2.29 12.79 -2.84
C LEU A 46 -3.58 13.47 -2.40
N THR A 47 -3.96 14.56 -3.06
CA THR A 47 -5.12 15.36 -2.69
C THR A 47 -6.38 14.50 -2.68
N GLY A 48 -7.15 14.58 -1.59
CA GLY A 48 -8.36 13.81 -1.41
C GLY A 48 -8.16 12.42 -0.81
N PHE A 49 -6.91 12.06 -0.50
CA PHE A 49 -6.56 10.76 0.06
C PHE A 49 -5.75 10.89 1.33
N SER A 50 -5.87 9.90 2.19
CA SER A 50 -4.98 9.70 3.33
C SER A 50 -3.92 8.69 2.93
N GLY A 51 -2.66 8.95 3.24
CA GLY A 51 -1.54 8.08 2.84
C GLY A 51 -0.90 7.38 4.01
N ILE A 52 -0.59 6.11 3.84
CA ILE A 52 0.17 5.31 4.79
C ILE A 52 1.34 4.70 4.02
N THR A 53 2.55 4.95 4.48
CA THR A 53 3.76 4.53 3.79
C THR A 53 4.68 3.74 4.69
N LYS A 54 5.27 2.68 4.15
CA LYS A 54 6.42 2.03 4.74
C LYS A 54 7.58 2.20 3.75
N SER A 55 8.55 3.02 4.14
CA SER A 55 9.74 3.22 3.32
C SER A 55 10.75 2.11 3.54
N SER A 56 11.71 1.99 2.63
CA SER A 56 12.79 1.03 2.76
C SER A 56 13.63 1.35 4.00
N SER A 57 14.06 0.32 4.71
CA SER A 57 14.98 0.46 5.83
C SER A 57 16.41 0.57 5.30
N GLY A 58 17.01 1.76 5.39
CA GLY A 58 18.38 2.00 4.97
C GLY A 58 18.49 3.01 3.85
N ASP A 59 19.70 3.11 3.27
CA ASP A 59 20.00 4.13 2.27
C ASP A 59 19.51 3.78 0.86
N ASN A 60 18.94 2.59 0.70
CA ASN A 60 18.50 2.12 -0.60
C ASN A 60 17.05 2.54 -0.86
N ALA A 61 16.86 3.60 -1.65
CA ALA A 61 15.55 4.16 -1.96
C ALA A 61 14.86 3.46 -3.15
N THR A 62 15.10 2.16 -3.34
CA THR A 62 14.49 1.42 -4.46
C THR A 62 13.16 0.78 -4.09
N GLU A 63 12.87 0.68 -2.80
CA GLU A 63 11.68 0.03 -2.30
C GLU A 63 10.70 1.06 -1.72
N GLY A 64 9.68 0.57 -1.08
CA GLY A 64 8.67 1.39 -0.42
C GLY A 64 7.29 1.06 -0.93
N VAL A 65 6.33 0.98 -0.02
CA VAL A 65 4.93 0.72 -0.36
C VAL A 65 4.06 1.80 0.28
N THR A 66 3.02 2.20 -0.42
CA THR A 66 2.06 3.20 0.07
C THR A 66 0.65 2.73 -0.20
N LEU A 67 -0.23 2.94 0.77
CA LEU A 67 -1.67 2.86 0.59
C LEU A 67 -2.24 4.26 0.69
N TYR A 68 -3.02 4.65 -0.31
CA TYR A 68 -3.84 5.85 -0.26
C TYR A 68 -5.29 5.44 -0.12
N ILE A 69 -6.00 6.04 0.82
CA ILE A 69 -7.40 5.76 1.09
C ILE A 69 -8.19 7.05 0.88
N ASP A 70 -9.24 7.01 0.06
CA ASP A 70 -10.10 8.16 -0.18
C ASP A 70 -10.62 8.70 1.15
N LYS A 71 -10.58 10.03 1.32
CA LYS A 71 -10.95 10.67 2.58
C LYS A 71 -12.41 10.44 2.98
N SER A 72 -13.27 10.07 2.04
CA SER A 72 -14.67 9.73 2.36
C SER A 72 -14.81 8.32 2.93
N VAL A 73 -13.76 7.51 2.91
CA VAL A 73 -13.78 6.13 3.39
C VAL A 73 -13.20 6.07 4.78
N LEU A 74 -13.94 5.48 5.72
CA LEU A 74 -13.44 5.25 7.06
C LEU A 74 -12.46 4.08 7.04
N PHE A 75 -11.34 4.24 7.72
CA PHE A 75 -10.35 3.18 7.80
C PHE A 75 -9.58 3.24 9.11
N SER A 76 -8.95 2.12 9.44
CA SER A 76 -7.97 2.04 10.51
C SER A 76 -6.73 1.32 10.02
N GLU A 77 -5.57 1.80 10.44
CA GLU A 77 -4.31 1.15 10.10
C GLU A 77 -4.14 -0.11 10.92
N ILE A 78 -3.66 -1.18 10.29
CA ILE A 78 -3.27 -2.41 10.98
C ILE A 78 -1.76 -2.36 11.13
N LYS A 79 -1.29 -2.35 12.37
CA LYS A 79 0.15 -2.34 12.64
C LYS A 79 0.69 -3.75 12.47
N LEU A 80 1.55 -3.91 11.46
CA LEU A 80 2.16 -5.20 11.17
C LEU A 80 3.51 -5.32 11.84
N ASN A 81 3.75 -6.48 12.45
CA ASN A 81 5.06 -6.85 12.96
C ASN A 81 5.73 -7.75 11.94
N SER A 82 6.47 -7.13 11.02
CA SER A 82 7.10 -7.86 9.91
C SER A 82 8.23 -7.04 9.32
N ASP A 83 9.26 -7.73 8.85
CA ASP A 83 10.37 -7.12 8.10
C ASP A 83 10.03 -6.98 6.62
N LEU A 84 8.91 -7.54 6.18
CA LEU A 84 8.48 -7.42 4.79
C LEU A 84 8.01 -6.00 4.49
N GLN A 85 8.15 -5.59 3.23
CA GLN A 85 7.65 -4.31 2.75
C GLN A 85 6.13 -4.42 2.59
N ALA A 86 5.41 -4.06 3.65
CA ALA A 86 3.95 -4.21 3.66
C ALA A 86 3.30 -3.16 4.55
N VAL A 87 2.15 -2.67 4.12
CA VAL A 87 1.24 -1.84 4.91
C VAL A 87 -0.17 -2.40 4.76
N ALA A 88 -0.97 -2.26 5.80
CA ALA A 88 -2.32 -2.81 5.78
C ALA A 88 -3.31 -1.90 6.48
N VAL A 89 -4.54 -1.90 6.00
CA VAL A 89 -5.64 -1.13 6.57
C VAL A 89 -6.90 -1.97 6.60
N ARG A 90 -7.78 -1.61 7.53
CA ARG A 90 -9.14 -2.11 7.59
C ARG A 90 -10.04 -0.99 7.07
N VAL A 91 -10.70 -1.19 5.95
CA VAL A 91 -11.57 -0.17 5.37
C VAL A 91 -13.03 -0.53 5.57
N SER A 92 -13.84 0.48 5.87
CA SER A 92 -15.29 0.33 6.03
C SER A 92 -15.96 1.05 4.87
N ALA A 93 -16.36 0.28 3.86
CA ALA A 93 -17.15 0.75 2.73
C ALA A 93 -18.55 0.11 2.85
N LYS A 94 -19.08 -0.46 1.79
CA LYS A 94 -20.30 -1.26 1.91
C LYS A 94 -20.09 -2.49 2.78
N LYS A 95 -18.88 -3.04 2.75
CA LYS A 95 -18.43 -4.10 3.63
C LYS A 95 -17.12 -3.67 4.26
N THR A 96 -16.81 -4.25 5.39
CA THR A 96 -15.50 -4.07 6.01
C THR A 96 -14.51 -5.03 5.37
N LEU A 97 -13.40 -4.49 4.86
CA LEU A 97 -12.35 -5.27 4.18
C LEU A 97 -10.99 -4.96 4.78
N THR A 98 -10.14 -5.97 4.80
CA THR A 98 -8.73 -5.77 5.05
C THR A 98 -7.99 -5.68 3.72
N VAL A 99 -7.22 -4.62 3.52
CA VAL A 99 -6.39 -4.43 2.33
C VAL A 99 -4.94 -4.38 2.78
N CYS A 100 -4.14 -5.26 2.21
CA CYS A 100 -2.70 -5.31 2.49
C CYS A 100 -1.94 -5.06 1.20
N ASN A 101 -1.04 -4.08 1.23
CA ASN A 101 -0.15 -3.77 0.13
C ASN A 101 1.23 -4.32 0.46
N ILE A 102 1.69 -5.30 -0.31
CA ILE A 102 2.97 -5.95 -0.08
C ILE A 102 3.80 -5.94 -1.35
N TYR A 103 5.10 -5.68 -1.19
CA TYR A 103 6.07 -5.76 -2.28
C TYR A 103 7.13 -6.79 -1.95
N LEU A 104 7.32 -7.75 -2.85
CA LEU A 104 8.33 -8.80 -2.74
C LEU A 104 9.35 -8.58 -3.85
N PRO A 105 10.57 -8.05 -3.52
CA PRO A 105 11.59 -7.83 -4.54
C PRO A 105 12.00 -9.15 -5.19
N PRO A 106 12.24 -9.17 -6.52
CA PRO A 106 12.60 -10.40 -7.21
C PRO A 106 13.89 -11.05 -6.73
N SER A 107 14.80 -10.24 -6.19
CA SER A 107 16.09 -10.71 -5.68
C SER A 107 16.04 -11.22 -4.25
N LEU A 108 14.88 -11.12 -3.60
CA LEU A 108 14.72 -11.53 -2.21
C LEU A 108 14.24 -12.97 -2.13
N ASP A 109 14.97 -13.81 -1.39
CA ASP A 109 14.48 -15.13 -1.03
C ASP A 109 13.43 -14.96 0.04
N VAL A 110 12.16 -15.02 -0.37
CA VAL A 110 11.05 -14.88 0.55
C VAL A 110 10.91 -16.16 1.38
N ASN A 111 11.04 -16.01 2.68
CA ASN A 111 10.76 -17.10 3.61
C ASN A 111 9.24 -17.22 3.76
N PHE A 112 8.70 -18.38 3.42
CA PHE A 112 7.28 -18.66 3.55
C PHE A 112 6.75 -18.44 4.96
N SER A 113 7.59 -18.71 5.98
CA SER A 113 7.20 -18.46 7.36
C SER A 113 6.95 -16.99 7.65
N ASP A 114 7.75 -16.11 7.07
CA ASP A 114 7.58 -14.67 7.25
C ASP A 114 6.27 -14.19 6.60
N LEU A 115 5.97 -14.73 5.42
CA LEU A 115 4.73 -14.39 4.72
C LEU A 115 3.51 -14.92 5.47
N GLU A 116 3.55 -16.16 5.96
CA GLU A 116 2.48 -16.73 6.77
C GLU A 116 2.25 -15.92 8.02
N HIS A 117 3.33 -15.53 8.71
CA HIS A 117 3.25 -14.75 9.94
C HIS A 117 2.60 -13.38 9.68
N LEU A 118 2.90 -12.76 8.53
CA LEU A 118 2.26 -11.51 8.15
C LEU A 118 0.77 -11.73 7.90
N ILE A 119 0.40 -12.74 7.13
CA ILE A 119 -1.00 -13.02 6.78
C ILE A 119 -1.83 -13.30 8.03
N GLU A 120 -1.26 -14.02 9.00
CA GLU A 120 -1.93 -14.34 10.26
C GLU A 120 -2.29 -13.10 11.07
N GLN A 121 -1.61 -11.97 10.86
CA GLN A 121 -1.90 -10.72 11.54
C GLN A 121 -3.07 -9.98 10.91
N LEU A 122 -3.56 -10.41 9.74
CA LEU A 122 -4.58 -9.69 9.00
C LEU A 122 -5.98 -10.21 9.34
N PRO A 123 -6.90 -9.33 9.79
CA PRO A 123 -8.26 -9.76 10.08
C PRO A 123 -9.04 -10.03 8.79
N ALA A 124 -9.94 -11.02 8.85
CA ALA A 124 -10.85 -11.32 7.74
C ALA A 124 -12.03 -10.35 7.72
N PRO A 125 -12.69 -10.10 6.58
CA PRO A 125 -12.33 -10.61 5.26
C PRO A 125 -11.12 -9.93 4.67
N LEU A 126 -10.32 -10.69 3.94
CA LEU A 126 -9.08 -10.23 3.36
C LEU A 126 -9.22 -10.14 1.85
N GLU A 127 -8.84 -9.00 1.29
CA GLU A 127 -8.66 -8.83 -0.14
C GLU A 127 -7.22 -8.41 -0.39
N HIS A 128 -6.55 -9.12 -1.28
CA HIS A 128 -5.20 -8.77 -1.69
C HIS A 128 -5.09 -8.89 -3.20
N ARG A 129 -4.29 -8.01 -3.78
CA ARG A 129 -4.04 -7.99 -5.21
C ARG A 129 -2.54 -8.00 -5.45
N ALA A 130 -2.13 -8.82 -6.35
CA ALA A 130 -0.73 -8.93 -6.73
C ALA A 130 -0.36 -7.88 -7.76
#